data_ea5915b4b00b76db570d8bdea52ad05a
#
_entry.id   ea5915b4b00b76db570d8bdea52ad05a
#
_cell.length_a   1.000
_cell.length_b   1.000
_cell.length_c   1.000
_cell.angle_alpha   90.00
_cell.angle_beta   90.00
_cell.angle_gamma   90.00
#
_symmetry.space_group_name_H-M   'P 1'
#
loop_
_entity.id
_entity.type
_entity.pdbx_description
1 polymer ?
#
loop_
_entity_poly.entity_id
_entity_poly.type
_entity_poly.pdbx_seq_one_letter_code
_entity_poly.pdbx_strand_id
1 'polypeptide(L)'
;MGSIRIEEVGDIQRTYNFLEVFQEGATSAFLIITVTEAKELRFTFYPLAEELSLSQADWERILSVSKDFMPKTIANEEFFQRWSQEQDQLDGDSSQ
;
A
#
# COMPACT_ATOMS: atom_id res chain seq x y z
N MET A 1 2.27 22.32 -13.99
CA MET A 1 2.85 21.83 -12.75
C MET A 1 2.44 20.41 -12.53
N GLY A 2 3.39 19.54 -12.39
CA GLY A 2 3.08 18.16 -12.18
C GLY A 2 2.51 17.95 -10.78
N SER A 3 1.29 17.46 -10.69
CA SER A 3 0.81 16.91 -9.46
C SER A 3 0.89 15.40 -9.55
N ILE A 4 0.84 14.77 -8.41
CA ILE A 4 0.88 13.32 -8.32
C ILE A 4 -0.47 12.79 -7.87
N ARG A 5 -0.74 11.54 -8.24
CA ARG A 5 -1.93 10.82 -7.79
C ARG A 5 -1.43 9.60 -6.99
N ILE A 6 -2.00 9.40 -5.83
CA ILE A 6 -1.65 8.27 -4.97
C ILE A 6 -2.90 7.42 -4.82
N GLU A 7 -2.77 6.13 -5.13
CA GLU A 7 -3.87 5.18 -5.06
C GLU A 7 -3.50 4.01 -4.16
N GLU A 8 -4.44 3.60 -3.33
CA GLU A 8 -4.27 2.40 -2.50
C GLU A 8 -4.78 1.20 -3.28
N VAL A 9 -3.98 0.13 -3.31
CA VAL A 9 -4.28 -1.08 -4.07
C VAL A 9 -4.22 -2.29 -3.16
N GLY A 10 -5.23 -3.15 -3.26
CA GLY A 10 -5.24 -4.43 -2.58
C GLY A 10 -4.92 -5.55 -3.56
N ASP A 11 -4.12 -6.52 -3.11
CA ASP A 11 -3.74 -7.68 -3.90
C ASP A 11 -3.84 -8.91 -3.00
N ILE A 12 -4.62 -9.90 -3.43
CA ILE A 12 -4.83 -11.11 -2.64
C ILE A 12 -3.55 -11.92 -2.44
N GLN A 13 -2.52 -11.68 -3.26
CA GLN A 13 -1.24 -12.36 -3.14
C GLN A 13 -0.28 -11.64 -2.20
N ARG A 14 -0.66 -10.47 -1.69
CA ARG A 14 0.17 -9.69 -0.78
C ARG A 14 -0.51 -9.61 0.59
N THR A 15 0.30 -9.67 1.63
CA THR A 15 -0.19 -9.57 3.00
C THR A 15 -0.83 -8.22 3.27
N TYR A 16 -0.18 -7.15 2.80
CA TYR A 16 -0.66 -5.78 3.03
C TYR A 16 -1.03 -5.12 1.71
N ASN A 17 -1.98 -4.21 1.77
CA ASN A 17 -2.23 -3.31 0.66
C ASN A 17 -0.98 -2.48 0.38
N PHE A 18 -0.91 -1.88 -0.77
CA PHE A 18 0.22 -1.03 -1.14
C PHE A 18 -0.28 0.24 -1.82
N LEU A 19 0.62 1.20 -1.98
CA LEU A 19 0.30 2.48 -2.63
C LEU A 19 1.01 2.54 -3.97
N GLU A 20 0.29 3.02 -4.98
CA GLU A 20 0.85 3.35 -6.28
C GLU A 20 0.84 4.86 -6.46
N VAL A 21 1.96 5.42 -6.91
CA VAL A 21 2.10 6.84 -7.13
C VAL A 21 2.30 7.08 -8.62
N PHE A 22 1.45 7.93 -9.19
CA PHE A 22 1.42 8.24 -10.61
C PHE A 22 1.71 9.72 -10.81
N GLN A 23 2.34 10.04 -11.94
CA GLN A 23 2.30 11.39 -12.42
C GLN A 23 0.89 11.70 -12.93
N GLU A 24 0.47 12.95 -12.83
CA GLU A 24 -0.85 13.34 -13.33
C GLU A 24 -0.99 12.97 -14.81
N GLY A 25 -2.08 12.29 -15.14
CA GLY A 25 -2.35 11.84 -16.50
C GLY A 25 -1.65 10.56 -16.92
N ALA A 26 -0.75 10.03 -16.10
CA ALA A 26 -0.04 8.79 -16.43
C ALA A 26 -0.87 7.57 -16.07
N THR A 27 -0.70 6.50 -16.84
CA THR A 27 -1.39 5.22 -16.62
C THR A 27 -0.54 4.22 -15.87
N SER A 28 0.77 4.47 -15.76
CA SER A 28 1.69 3.59 -15.04
C SER A 28 2.29 4.32 -13.86
N ALA A 29 2.37 3.64 -12.74
CA ALA A 29 2.99 4.19 -11.53
C ALA A 29 4.50 4.27 -11.70
N PHE A 30 5.11 5.34 -11.20
CA PHE A 30 6.57 5.45 -11.15
C PHE A 30 7.13 4.99 -9.81
N LEU A 31 6.30 4.86 -8.81
CA LEU A 31 6.70 4.49 -7.46
C LEU A 31 5.64 3.60 -6.85
N ILE A 32 6.07 2.52 -6.23
CA ILE A 32 5.20 1.67 -5.44
C ILE A 32 5.73 1.65 -4.01
N ILE A 33 4.83 1.86 -3.06
CA ILE A 33 5.17 1.92 -1.64
C ILE A 33 4.51 0.72 -0.97
N THR A 34 5.33 -0.16 -0.42
CA THR A 34 4.87 -1.39 0.20
C THR A 34 5.24 -1.42 1.68
N VAL A 35 4.54 -2.26 2.43
CA VAL A 35 4.90 -2.57 3.81
C VAL A 35 5.52 -3.96 3.81
N THR A 36 6.71 -4.08 4.34
CA THR A 36 7.42 -5.37 4.39
C THR A 36 6.88 -6.23 5.53
N GLU A 37 7.25 -7.49 5.53
CA GLU A 37 6.89 -8.39 6.63
C GLU A 37 7.48 -7.94 7.96
N ALA A 38 8.59 -7.21 7.91
CA ALA A 38 9.20 -6.61 9.10
C ALA A 38 8.47 -5.33 9.54
N LYS A 39 7.35 -4.98 8.87
CA LYS A 39 6.54 -3.81 9.16
C LYS A 39 7.29 -2.50 8.92
N GLU A 40 8.03 -2.46 7.83
CA GLU A 40 8.78 -1.28 7.38
C GLU A 40 8.25 -0.83 6.03
N LEU A 41 8.32 0.47 5.77
CA LEU A 41 7.98 1.01 4.46
C LEU A 41 9.11 0.74 3.48
N ARG A 42 8.74 0.34 2.27
CA ARG A 42 9.68 0.12 1.18
C ARG A 42 9.21 0.91 -0.04
N PHE A 43 10.12 1.67 -0.63
CA PHE A 43 9.85 2.51 -1.78
C PHE A 43 10.56 1.91 -2.99
N THR A 44 9.78 1.53 -4.01
CA THR A 44 10.32 0.93 -5.22
C THR A 44 10.02 1.84 -6.40
N PHE A 45 11.06 2.34 -7.04
CA PHE A 45 10.94 3.23 -8.19
C PHE A 45 11.07 2.42 -9.47
N TYR A 46 10.20 2.72 -10.43
CA TYR A 46 10.26 2.07 -11.73
C TYR A 46 10.88 3.02 -12.74
N PRO A 47 11.70 2.51 -13.66
CA PRO A 47 12.34 3.37 -14.64
C PRO A 47 11.31 4.03 -15.55
N LEU A 48 11.54 5.30 -15.86
CA LEU A 48 10.74 6.07 -16.78
C LEU A 48 11.57 6.39 -18.02
N ALA A 49 10.86 6.60 -19.15
CA ALA A 49 11.53 6.98 -20.39
C ALA A 49 12.14 8.37 -20.29
N GLU A 50 11.59 9.23 -19.45
CA GLU A 50 12.01 10.61 -19.28
C GLU A 50 12.35 10.89 -17.83
N GLU A 51 13.06 11.99 -17.61
CA GLU A 51 13.42 12.44 -16.28
C GLU A 51 12.18 12.72 -15.46
N LEU A 52 12.22 12.29 -14.20
CA LEU A 52 11.16 12.56 -13.24
C LEU A 52 11.67 13.59 -12.24
N SER A 53 10.87 14.64 -12.04
CA SER A 53 11.15 15.63 -11.01
C SER A 53 9.93 15.78 -10.12
N LEU A 54 10.17 15.79 -8.82
CA LEU A 54 9.12 15.98 -7.82
C LEU A 54 9.43 17.26 -7.05
N SER A 55 8.38 18.03 -6.76
CA SER A 55 8.54 19.19 -5.88
C SER A 55 8.71 18.69 -4.43
N GLN A 56 9.24 19.56 -3.59
CA GLN A 56 9.32 19.26 -2.16
C GLN A 56 7.94 18.94 -1.60
N ALA A 57 6.92 19.67 -2.00
CA ALA A 57 5.55 19.44 -1.55
C ALA A 57 5.03 18.05 -1.96
N ASP A 58 5.32 17.63 -3.20
CA ASP A 58 4.94 16.30 -3.67
C ASP A 58 5.62 15.22 -2.86
N TRP A 59 6.92 15.38 -2.61
CA TRP A 59 7.68 14.40 -1.85
C TRP A 59 7.19 14.31 -0.40
N GLU A 60 6.93 15.46 0.21
CA GLU A 60 6.39 15.50 1.58
C GLU A 60 5.02 14.83 1.64
N ARG A 61 4.18 15.03 0.62
CA ARG A 61 2.88 14.37 0.54
C ARG A 61 3.02 12.86 0.45
N ILE A 62 3.95 12.36 -0.37
CA ILE A 62 4.23 10.93 -0.48
C ILE A 62 4.63 10.36 0.88
N LEU A 63 5.56 11.03 1.57
CA LEU A 63 6.01 10.57 2.87
C LEU A 63 4.90 10.60 3.92
N SER A 64 4.11 11.68 3.95
CA SER A 64 3.02 11.82 4.89
C SER A 64 1.96 10.76 4.70
N VAL A 65 1.53 10.55 3.45
CA VAL A 65 0.52 9.54 3.14
C VAL A 65 1.04 8.15 3.48
N SER A 66 2.32 7.87 3.18
CA SER A 66 2.92 6.57 3.48
C SER A 66 2.97 6.29 4.98
N LYS A 67 3.34 7.30 5.77
CA LYS A 67 3.40 7.16 7.23
C LYS A 67 2.03 6.91 7.85
N ASP A 68 1.00 7.56 7.31
CA ASP A 68 -0.38 7.34 7.79
C ASP A 68 -0.93 6.01 7.32
N PHE A 69 -0.55 5.59 6.12
CA PHE A 69 -1.01 4.35 5.50
C PHE A 69 -0.52 3.11 6.25
N MET A 70 0.75 3.11 6.66
CA MET A 70 1.37 1.90 7.21
C MET A 70 0.62 1.34 8.43
N PRO A 71 0.33 2.13 9.49
CA PRO A 71 -0.37 1.56 10.64
C PRO A 71 -1.78 1.12 10.30
N LYS A 72 -2.45 1.79 9.36
CA LYS A 72 -3.80 1.42 8.97
C LYS A 72 -3.83 0.09 8.26
N THR A 73 -2.92 -0.13 7.32
CA THR A 73 -2.91 -1.39 6.57
C THR A 73 -2.46 -2.55 7.46
N ILE A 74 -1.56 -2.32 8.40
CA ILE A 74 -1.14 -3.35 9.36
C ILE A 74 -2.32 -3.71 10.26
N ALA A 75 -3.03 -2.72 10.79
CA ALA A 75 -4.18 -2.95 11.65
C ALA A 75 -5.30 -3.69 10.93
N ASN A 76 -5.55 -3.34 9.67
CA ASN A 76 -6.58 -4.00 8.86
C ASN A 76 -6.24 -5.46 8.64
N GLU A 77 -4.97 -5.77 8.36
CA GLU A 77 -4.55 -7.14 8.13
C GLU A 77 -4.63 -7.96 9.42
N GLU A 78 -4.21 -7.40 10.55
CA GLU A 78 -4.31 -8.06 11.85
C GLU A 78 -5.77 -8.35 12.21
N PHE A 79 -6.66 -7.40 11.95
CA PHE A 79 -8.09 -7.59 12.16
C PHE A 79 -8.64 -8.70 11.27
N PHE A 80 -8.26 -8.69 10.00
CA PHE A 80 -8.72 -9.70 9.03
C PHE A 80 -8.25 -11.11 9.43
N GLN A 81 -7.00 -11.24 9.85
CA GLN A 81 -6.46 -12.53 10.29
C GLN A 81 -7.21 -13.05 11.51
N ARG A 82 -7.50 -12.17 12.47
CA ARG A 82 -8.25 -12.54 13.66
C ARG A 82 -9.65 -12.99 13.30
N TRP A 83 -10.31 -12.23 12.42
CA TRP A 83 -11.65 -12.57 11.97
C TRP A 83 -11.68 -13.92 11.26
N SER A 84 -10.71 -14.18 10.41
CA SER A 84 -10.61 -15.45 9.68
C SER A 84 -10.40 -16.62 10.64
N GLN A 85 -9.60 -16.46 11.67
CA GLN A 85 -9.38 -17.50 12.66
C GLN A 85 -10.66 -17.80 13.45
N GLU A 86 -11.40 -16.78 13.81
CA GLU A 86 -12.67 -16.94 14.50
C GLU A 86 -13.69 -17.68 13.62
N GLN A 87 -13.73 -17.37 12.33
CA GLN A 87 -14.61 -18.06 11.39
C GLN A 87 -14.22 -19.52 11.24
N ASP A 88 -12.95 -19.82 11.16
CA ASP A 88 -12.47 -21.21 11.07
C ASP A 88 -12.86 -22.00 12.29
N GLN A 89 -12.78 -21.42 13.48
CA GLN A 89 -13.20 -22.09 14.70
C GLN A 89 -14.69 -22.36 14.72
N LEU A 90 -15.50 -21.40 14.28
CA LEU A 90 -16.94 -21.57 14.21
C LEU A 90 -17.32 -22.66 13.20
N ASP A 91 -16.65 -22.69 12.05
CA ASP A 91 -16.89 -23.73 11.05
C ASP A 91 -16.49 -25.11 11.58
N GLY A 92 -15.38 -25.17 12.31
CA GLY A 92 -14.95 -26.43 12.93
C GLY A 92 -15.96 -26.95 13.93
N ASP A 93 -16.54 -26.07 14.73
CA ASP A 93 -17.57 -26.45 15.71
C ASP A 93 -18.83 -26.93 15.02
N SER A 94 -19.21 -26.28 13.92
CA SER A 94 -20.43 -26.64 13.20
C SER A 94 -20.32 -27.97 12.45
N SER A 95 -19.12 -28.42 12.18
CA SER A 95 -18.90 -29.67 11.45
C SER A 95 -19.03 -30.90 12.33
N GLN A 96 -19.16 -30.71 13.59
CA GLN A 96 -19.36 -31.81 14.53
C GLN A 96 -20.85 -32.08 14.76
#